data_5f32c4d2917695117bf41e0f5d0ceb15
#
_entry.id   5f32c4d2917695117bf41e0f5d0ceb15
#
_cell.length_a   1.000
_cell.length_b   1.000
_cell.length_c   1.000
_cell.angle_alpha   90.00
_cell.angle_beta   90.00
_cell.angle_gamma   90.00
#
_symmetry.space_group_name_H-M   'P 1'
#
loop_
_entity.id
_entity.type
_entity.pdbx_description
1 polymer ?
#
loop_
_entity_poly.entity_id
_entity_poly.type
_entity_poly.pdbx_seq_one_letter_code
_entity_poly.pdbx_strand_id
1 'polypeptide(L)'
;NYVNFMSQDQESPFVDEEGIHASLDELLEHCYTLETHLDAYQNGVTYPYAYEKYKQLLNTAITGGFDEKNGVSNNYVSGDNANVVDDHAVTSYAAFIEKYPDSKTAKILTEYMHVLTDNNKEMNDNVREFYRNAFGRFDYYFTGEGAEEGGVSGNNTEGSTMNEDLNTTNNSETTAGAGVQ
;
A
#
# COMPACT_ATOMS: atom_id res chain seq x y z
N ASN A 1 -21.96 3.11 7.93
CA ASN A 1 -22.65 4.11 7.09
C ASN A 1 -21.93 5.45 7.20
N TYR A 2 -21.57 6.04 6.05
CA TYR A 2 -20.78 7.27 5.95
C TYR A 2 -21.33 8.45 6.76
N VAL A 3 -22.65 8.67 6.75
CA VAL A 3 -23.26 9.78 7.50
C VAL A 3 -23.06 9.61 9.00
N ASN A 4 -23.27 8.41 9.52
CA ASN A 4 -23.04 8.13 10.95
C ASN A 4 -21.57 8.30 11.33
N PHE A 5 -20.66 7.83 10.47
CA PHE A 5 -19.23 8.03 10.63
C PHE A 5 -18.87 9.52 10.73
N MET A 6 -19.37 10.35 9.80
CA MET A 6 -19.09 11.80 9.79
C MET A 6 -19.64 12.51 11.01
N SER A 7 -20.85 12.12 11.48
CA SER A 7 -21.42 12.67 12.71
C SER A 7 -20.60 12.31 13.94
N GLN A 8 -20.14 11.07 14.03
CA GLN A 8 -19.28 10.60 15.12
C GLN A 8 -17.95 11.33 15.14
N ASP A 9 -17.25 11.42 13.98
CA ASP A 9 -15.97 12.12 13.86
C ASP A 9 -16.10 13.62 14.15
N GLN A 10 -17.24 14.24 13.85
CA GLN A 10 -17.51 15.64 14.16
C GLN A 10 -17.76 15.88 15.66
N GLU A 11 -18.45 14.96 16.32
CA GLU A 11 -18.76 15.05 17.77
C GLU A 11 -17.57 14.66 18.65
N SER A 12 -16.80 13.68 18.19
CA SER A 12 -15.61 13.15 18.87
C SER A 12 -14.61 12.69 17.81
N PRO A 13 -13.66 13.54 17.41
CA PRO A 13 -12.66 13.20 16.39
C PRO A 13 -11.89 11.93 16.75
N PHE A 14 -11.71 11.05 15.78
CA PHE A 14 -10.88 9.85 15.97
C PHE A 14 -9.39 10.17 15.99
N VAL A 15 -9.02 11.25 15.27
CA VAL A 15 -7.66 11.80 15.22
C VAL A 15 -7.78 13.32 15.08
N ASP A 16 -7.06 14.06 15.91
CA ASP A 16 -6.96 15.51 15.86
C ASP A 16 -5.53 16.00 16.23
N GLU A 17 -5.38 17.29 16.56
CA GLU A 17 -4.11 17.89 16.95
C GLU A 17 -3.60 17.38 18.31
N GLU A 18 -4.48 16.86 19.16
CA GLU A 18 -4.13 16.31 20.46
C GLU A 18 -3.64 14.85 20.35
N GLY A 19 -3.94 14.16 19.25
CA GLY A 19 -3.46 12.83 18.96
C GLY A 19 -4.50 11.84 18.41
N ILE A 20 -4.30 10.58 18.72
CA ILE A 20 -5.15 9.46 18.31
C ILE A 20 -6.07 9.10 19.49
N HIS A 21 -7.39 9.22 19.29
CA HIS A 21 -8.40 8.96 20.31
C HIS A 21 -9.12 7.62 20.10
N ALA A 22 -9.08 7.08 18.87
CA ALA A 22 -9.62 5.77 18.56
C ALA A 22 -8.56 4.66 18.71
N SER A 23 -8.99 3.45 19.01
CA SER A 23 -8.11 2.28 18.92
C SER A 23 -7.72 1.99 17.47
N LEU A 24 -6.64 1.23 17.27
CA LEU A 24 -6.21 0.83 15.93
C LEU A 24 -7.30 0.05 15.19
N ASP A 25 -7.99 -0.86 15.89
CA ASP A 25 -9.09 -1.63 15.30
C ASP A 25 -10.23 -0.73 14.84
N GLU A 26 -10.60 0.28 15.63
CA GLU A 26 -11.62 1.26 15.24
C GLU A 26 -11.17 2.10 14.04
N LEU A 27 -9.92 2.55 13.99
CA LEU A 27 -9.40 3.29 12.84
C LEU A 27 -9.50 2.45 11.56
N LEU A 28 -9.14 1.17 11.62
CA LEU A 28 -9.22 0.25 10.47
C LEU A 28 -10.67 0.00 10.02
N GLU A 29 -11.61 -0.18 10.96
CA GLU A 29 -13.04 -0.30 10.63
C GLU A 29 -13.59 0.99 9.99
N HIS A 30 -13.13 2.15 10.42
CA HIS A 30 -13.49 3.42 9.81
C HIS A 30 -12.91 3.57 8.40
N CYS A 31 -11.66 3.12 8.17
CA CYS A 31 -11.09 3.04 6.84
C CYS A 31 -11.95 2.18 5.91
N TYR A 32 -12.39 1.01 6.35
CA TYR A 32 -13.27 0.15 5.56
C TYR A 32 -14.64 0.79 5.27
N THR A 33 -15.20 1.50 6.25
CA THR A 33 -16.45 2.24 6.07
C THR A 33 -16.31 3.32 5.00
N LEU A 34 -15.22 4.09 5.03
CA LEU A 34 -14.91 5.11 4.02
C LEU A 34 -14.62 4.50 2.65
N GLU A 35 -13.82 3.42 2.58
CA GLU A 35 -13.56 2.69 1.34
C GLU A 35 -14.85 2.23 0.67
N THR A 36 -15.76 1.61 1.43
CA THR A 36 -17.06 1.17 0.94
C THR A 36 -17.89 2.34 0.38
N HIS A 37 -17.84 3.50 1.03
CA HIS A 37 -18.50 4.70 0.54
C HIS A 37 -17.87 5.22 -0.75
N LEU A 38 -16.54 5.28 -0.81
CA LEU A 38 -15.79 5.73 -1.98
C LEU A 38 -16.05 4.84 -3.20
N ASP A 39 -16.12 3.53 -3.02
CA ASP A 39 -16.41 2.59 -4.10
C ASP A 39 -17.83 2.72 -4.62
N ALA A 40 -18.79 2.99 -3.73
CA ALA A 40 -20.19 3.18 -4.10
C ALA A 40 -20.49 4.53 -4.76
N TYR A 41 -19.71 5.58 -4.47
CA TYR A 41 -20.02 6.96 -4.87
C TYR A 41 -18.81 7.68 -5.50
N GLN A 42 -18.14 7.06 -6.46
CA GLN A 42 -16.91 7.56 -7.11
C GLN A 42 -17.07 8.97 -7.72
N ASN A 43 -18.25 9.35 -8.17
CA ASN A 43 -18.55 10.67 -8.74
C ASN A 43 -19.39 11.54 -7.79
N GLY A 44 -19.51 11.15 -6.52
CA GLY A 44 -20.31 11.87 -5.54
C GLY A 44 -19.63 13.15 -5.06
N VAL A 45 -20.43 14.15 -4.69
CA VAL A 45 -19.92 15.41 -4.12
C VAL A 45 -19.15 15.21 -2.80
N THR A 46 -19.38 14.11 -2.13
CA THR A 46 -18.69 13.73 -0.88
C THR A 46 -17.37 13.01 -1.12
N TYR A 47 -17.11 12.55 -2.35
CA TYR A 47 -15.92 11.73 -2.65
C TYR A 47 -14.60 12.39 -2.23
N PRO A 48 -14.29 13.65 -2.59
CA PRO A 48 -13.02 14.27 -2.22
C PRO A 48 -12.83 14.33 -0.70
N TYR A 49 -13.88 14.67 0.05
CA TYR A 49 -13.81 14.76 1.51
C TYR A 49 -13.65 13.38 2.17
N ALA A 50 -14.40 12.38 1.69
CA ALA A 50 -14.30 11.02 2.18
C ALA A 50 -12.91 10.44 1.89
N TYR A 51 -12.33 10.76 0.73
CA TYR A 51 -11.01 10.27 0.34
C TYR A 51 -9.89 10.90 1.17
N GLU A 52 -9.92 12.21 1.40
CA GLU A 52 -8.95 12.86 2.28
C GLU A 52 -9.03 12.31 3.72
N LYS A 53 -10.25 12.08 4.23
CA LYS A 53 -10.42 11.47 5.56
C LYS A 53 -9.93 10.03 5.59
N TYR A 54 -10.19 9.24 4.55
CA TYR A 54 -9.65 7.89 4.40
C TYR A 54 -8.12 7.89 4.46
N LYS A 55 -7.48 8.75 3.67
CA LYS A 55 -6.02 8.86 3.66
C LYS A 55 -5.46 9.23 5.03
N GLN A 56 -6.09 10.20 5.70
CA GLN A 56 -5.70 10.60 7.05
C GLN A 56 -5.77 9.42 8.03
N LEU A 57 -6.91 8.73 8.10
CA LEU A 57 -7.11 7.65 9.06
C LEU A 57 -6.20 6.45 8.76
N LEU A 58 -6.07 6.04 7.49
CA LEU A 58 -5.21 4.92 7.14
C LEU A 58 -3.73 5.25 7.36
N ASN A 59 -3.30 6.46 7.03
CA ASN A 59 -1.94 6.89 7.37
C ASN A 59 -1.69 6.81 8.88
N THR A 60 -2.61 7.33 9.69
CA THR A 60 -2.51 7.26 11.14
C THR A 60 -2.52 5.81 11.64
N ALA A 61 -3.39 4.95 11.09
CA ALA A 61 -3.44 3.53 11.44
C ALA A 61 -2.13 2.79 11.12
N ILE A 62 -1.43 3.16 10.05
CA ILE A 62 -0.15 2.55 9.65
C ILE A 62 1.02 3.15 10.46
N THR A 63 1.07 4.47 10.57
CA THR A 63 2.24 5.17 11.12
C THR A 63 2.17 5.40 12.62
N GLY A 64 1.00 5.16 13.26
CA GLY A 64 0.80 5.51 14.67
C GLY A 64 1.00 7.00 14.93
N GLY A 65 0.75 7.87 13.95
CA GLY A 65 0.97 9.31 14.06
C GLY A 65 2.44 9.74 13.92
N PHE A 66 3.34 8.85 13.47
CA PHE A 66 4.75 9.18 13.27
C PHE A 66 4.93 10.38 12.34
N ASP A 67 5.68 11.37 12.82
CA ASP A 67 6.09 12.54 12.05
C ASP A 67 7.58 12.84 12.31
N GLU A 68 8.42 12.45 11.36
CA GLU A 68 9.87 12.64 11.45
C GLU A 68 10.26 14.12 11.53
N LYS A 69 9.53 15.01 10.85
CA LYS A 69 9.85 16.44 10.79
C LYS A 69 9.58 17.13 12.12
N ASN A 70 8.53 16.72 12.82
CA ASN A 70 8.11 17.27 14.10
C ASN A 70 8.60 16.44 15.30
N GLY A 71 9.35 15.35 15.05
CA GLY A 71 9.90 14.49 16.11
C GLY A 71 8.84 13.68 16.83
N VAL A 72 7.69 13.41 16.19
CA VAL A 72 6.62 12.60 16.77
C VAL A 72 6.93 11.12 16.56
N SER A 73 6.95 10.36 17.66
CA SER A 73 7.17 8.91 17.62
C SER A 73 5.91 8.16 17.17
N ASN A 74 6.11 6.96 16.62
CA ASN A 74 5.01 6.06 16.32
C ASN A 74 4.40 5.51 17.60
N ASN A 75 3.09 5.67 17.80
CA ASN A 75 2.38 5.19 19.01
C ASN A 75 2.23 3.66 19.08
N TYR A 76 2.53 2.94 18.00
CA TYR A 76 2.49 1.47 17.94
C TYR A 76 3.88 0.84 18.09
N VAL A 77 4.83 1.58 18.62
CA VAL A 77 6.17 1.09 18.93
C VAL A 77 6.29 0.87 20.42
N SER A 78 6.76 -0.28 20.83
CA SER A 78 6.88 -0.65 22.24
C SER A 78 8.23 -1.30 22.57
N GLY A 79 8.44 -1.53 23.87
CA GLY A 79 9.62 -2.19 24.43
C GLY A 79 10.76 -1.24 24.78
N ASP A 80 11.79 -1.80 25.38
CA ASP A 80 12.94 -1.06 25.93
C ASP A 80 13.72 -0.27 24.85
N ASN A 81 13.54 -0.64 23.58
CA ASN A 81 14.18 0.00 22.45
C ASN A 81 13.26 0.96 21.66
N ALA A 82 11.99 1.11 22.03
CA ALA A 82 10.99 2.01 21.41
C ALA A 82 11.12 2.10 19.86
N ASN A 83 11.54 1.04 19.20
CA ASN A 83 11.90 1.00 17.80
C ASN A 83 11.37 -0.26 17.07
N VAL A 84 10.50 -1.02 17.73
CA VAL A 84 9.89 -2.22 17.16
C VAL A 84 8.38 -2.07 17.21
N VAL A 85 7.70 -2.25 16.08
CA VAL A 85 6.24 -2.26 16.01
C VAL A 85 5.71 -3.41 16.88
N ASP A 86 4.81 -3.11 17.80
CA ASP A 86 4.34 -4.06 18.79
C ASP A 86 3.45 -5.18 18.22
N ASP A 87 3.37 -6.28 18.94
CA ASP A 87 2.61 -7.46 18.49
C ASP A 87 1.10 -7.20 18.45
N HIS A 88 0.60 -6.24 19.24
CA HIS A 88 -0.80 -5.87 19.23
C HIS A 88 -1.16 -5.23 17.88
N ALA A 89 -0.36 -4.26 17.40
CA ALA A 89 -0.60 -3.62 16.11
C ALA A 89 -0.52 -4.65 14.96
N VAL A 90 0.48 -5.53 14.98
CA VAL A 90 0.62 -6.61 13.99
C VAL A 90 -0.60 -7.54 13.99
N THR A 91 -1.13 -7.87 15.18
CA THR A 91 -2.32 -8.71 15.32
C THR A 91 -3.57 -8.01 14.77
N SER A 92 -3.74 -6.71 15.05
CA SER A 92 -4.85 -5.91 14.53
C SER A 92 -4.83 -5.84 12.99
N TYR A 93 -3.66 -5.63 12.37
CA TYR A 93 -3.53 -5.66 10.92
C TYR A 93 -3.89 -7.03 10.33
N ALA A 94 -3.37 -8.11 10.91
CA ALA A 94 -3.66 -9.47 10.46
C ALA A 94 -5.16 -9.81 10.57
N ALA A 95 -5.79 -9.46 11.68
CA ALA A 95 -7.22 -9.66 11.89
C ALA A 95 -8.07 -8.88 10.87
N PHE A 96 -7.69 -7.64 10.56
CA PHE A 96 -8.38 -6.84 9.54
C PHE A 96 -8.24 -7.45 8.14
N ILE A 97 -7.03 -7.87 7.75
CA ILE A 97 -6.77 -8.51 6.46
C ILE A 97 -7.60 -9.80 6.33
N GLU A 98 -7.66 -10.61 7.39
CA GLU A 98 -8.49 -11.83 7.39
C GLU A 98 -9.99 -11.52 7.24
N LYS A 99 -10.46 -10.46 7.92
CA LYS A 99 -11.87 -10.06 7.90
C LYS A 99 -12.32 -9.47 6.56
N TYR A 100 -11.46 -8.71 5.89
CA TYR A 100 -11.77 -7.96 4.67
C TYR A 100 -10.74 -8.17 3.54
N PRO A 101 -10.46 -9.41 3.11
CA PRO A 101 -9.30 -9.74 2.27
C PRO A 101 -9.31 -9.04 0.90
N ASP A 102 -10.47 -8.69 0.38
CA ASP A 102 -10.61 -8.06 -0.94
C ASP A 102 -10.54 -6.53 -0.91
N SER A 103 -10.54 -5.93 0.29
CA SER A 103 -10.51 -4.47 0.43
C SER A 103 -9.18 -3.87 -0.01
N LYS A 104 -9.19 -2.62 -0.46
CA LYS A 104 -7.98 -1.86 -0.78
C LYS A 104 -7.12 -1.64 0.46
N THR A 105 -7.77 -1.35 1.58
CA THR A 105 -7.13 -1.22 2.89
C THR A 105 -6.36 -2.50 3.26
N ALA A 106 -6.96 -3.69 3.09
CA ALA A 106 -6.29 -4.96 3.37
C ALA A 106 -5.09 -5.21 2.45
N LYS A 107 -5.18 -4.83 1.18
CA LYS A 107 -4.05 -4.95 0.23
C LYS A 107 -2.88 -4.06 0.66
N ILE A 108 -3.14 -2.81 1.03
CA ILE A 108 -2.12 -1.88 1.52
C ILE A 108 -1.51 -2.39 2.83
N LEU A 109 -2.33 -2.88 3.76
CA LEU A 109 -1.85 -3.47 5.01
C LEU A 109 -1.03 -4.74 4.77
N THR A 110 -1.36 -5.54 3.76
CA THR A 110 -0.58 -6.72 3.38
C THR A 110 0.82 -6.31 2.91
N GLU A 111 0.94 -5.27 2.08
CA GLU A 111 2.25 -4.73 1.69
C GLU A 111 3.03 -4.23 2.92
N TYR A 112 2.37 -3.50 3.82
CA TYR A 112 2.99 -3.03 5.04
C TYR A 112 3.48 -4.17 5.94
N MET A 113 2.67 -5.21 6.11
CA MET A 113 3.02 -6.40 6.89
C MET A 113 4.23 -7.15 6.29
N HIS A 114 4.37 -7.19 4.96
CA HIS A 114 5.57 -7.72 4.32
C HIS A 114 6.80 -6.89 4.68
N VAL A 115 6.72 -5.56 4.56
CA VAL A 115 7.83 -4.67 4.94
C VAL A 115 8.19 -4.85 6.41
N LEU A 116 7.23 -4.95 7.31
CA LEU A 116 7.49 -5.21 8.73
C LEU A 116 8.17 -6.55 8.97
N THR A 117 7.70 -7.61 8.30
CA THR A 117 8.25 -8.96 8.44
C THR A 117 9.70 -9.01 7.95
N ASP A 118 9.98 -8.45 6.78
CA ASP A 118 11.30 -8.43 6.16
C ASP A 118 12.32 -7.62 6.98
N ASN A 119 11.85 -6.71 7.82
CA ASN A 119 12.67 -5.84 8.67
C ASN A 119 12.55 -6.17 10.17
N ASN A 120 12.10 -7.38 10.55
CA ASN A 120 11.92 -7.80 11.94
C ASN A 120 11.07 -6.84 12.78
N LYS A 121 10.13 -6.15 12.16
CA LYS A 121 9.29 -5.08 12.73
C LYS A 121 10.06 -3.86 13.23
N GLU A 122 11.35 -3.74 12.93
CA GLU A 122 12.16 -2.60 13.32
C GLU A 122 11.84 -1.35 12.49
N MET A 123 11.74 -0.20 13.16
CA MET A 123 11.54 1.12 12.56
C MET A 123 12.81 1.63 11.87
N ASN A 124 13.30 0.85 10.89
CA ASN A 124 14.46 1.18 10.09
C ASN A 124 14.08 2.06 8.85
N ASP A 125 15.06 2.34 8.00
CA ASP A 125 14.85 3.18 6.83
C ASP A 125 13.85 2.60 5.83
N ASN A 126 13.74 1.28 5.69
CA ASN A 126 12.77 0.63 4.79
C ASN A 126 11.33 0.85 5.27
N VAL A 127 11.09 0.72 6.58
CA VAL A 127 9.77 0.99 7.17
C VAL A 127 9.43 2.47 7.06
N ARG A 128 10.38 3.37 7.33
CA ARG A 128 10.19 4.82 7.16
C ARG A 128 9.96 5.20 5.70
N GLU A 129 10.61 4.53 4.75
CA GLU A 129 10.36 4.72 3.32
C GLU A 129 8.93 4.32 2.93
N PHE A 130 8.41 3.23 3.50
CA PHE A 130 6.99 2.88 3.32
C PHE A 130 6.08 4.01 3.80
N TYR A 131 6.36 4.62 4.96
CA TYR A 131 5.58 5.75 5.49
C TYR A 131 5.63 6.98 4.58
N ARG A 132 6.80 7.34 4.06
CA ARG A 132 6.96 8.49 3.13
C ARG A 132 6.15 8.31 1.85
N ASN A 133 6.02 7.08 1.38
CA ASN A 133 5.33 6.74 0.13
C ASN A 133 3.87 6.26 0.34
N ALA A 134 3.35 6.32 1.58
CA ALA A 134 2.04 5.79 1.90
C ALA A 134 0.91 6.42 1.06
N PHE A 135 0.89 7.74 0.91
CA PHE A 135 -0.16 8.42 0.13
C PHE A 135 -0.14 8.04 -1.36
N GLY A 136 1.04 7.89 -1.98
CA GLY A 136 1.14 7.42 -3.36
C GLY A 136 0.60 6.00 -3.55
N ARG A 137 0.77 5.13 -2.55
CA ARG A 137 0.17 3.78 -2.54
C ARG A 137 -1.35 3.85 -2.43
N PHE A 138 -1.89 4.73 -1.58
CA PHE A 138 -3.34 4.91 -1.47
C PHE A 138 -3.92 5.39 -2.80
N ASP A 139 -3.30 6.40 -3.42
CA ASP A 139 -3.72 6.92 -4.72
C ASP A 139 -3.71 5.81 -5.79
N TYR A 140 -2.69 4.96 -5.84
CA TYR A 140 -2.62 3.83 -6.76
C TYR A 140 -3.83 2.89 -6.66
N TYR A 141 -4.22 2.51 -5.44
CA TYR A 141 -5.34 1.59 -5.25
C TYR A 141 -6.71 2.19 -5.59
N PHE A 142 -6.85 3.51 -5.57
CA PHE A 142 -8.11 4.20 -5.87
C PHE A 142 -8.19 4.75 -7.29
N THR A 143 -7.09 5.19 -7.87
CA THR A 143 -7.06 5.85 -9.18
C THR A 143 -6.32 5.04 -10.25
N GLY A 144 -5.50 4.10 -9.84
CA GLY A 144 -4.56 3.40 -10.73
C GLY A 144 -3.33 4.23 -11.11
N GLU A 145 -3.19 5.43 -10.55
CA GLU A 145 -2.07 6.34 -10.82
C GLU A 145 -1.15 6.41 -9.59
N GLY A 146 0.16 6.46 -9.78
CA GLY A 146 1.10 6.79 -8.70
C GLY A 146 2.06 5.71 -8.22
N ALA A 147 2.07 4.50 -8.78
CA ALA A 147 2.90 3.39 -8.29
C ALA A 147 4.28 3.24 -8.97
N GLU A 148 4.80 4.25 -9.66
CA GLU A 148 6.03 4.08 -10.47
C GLU A 148 7.36 4.25 -9.71
N GLU A 149 7.38 4.61 -8.41
CA GLU A 149 8.63 4.77 -7.66
C GLU A 149 8.63 4.03 -6.31
N GLY A 150 8.55 2.71 -6.32
CA GLY A 150 8.67 1.92 -5.09
C GLY A 150 8.37 0.43 -5.24
N GLY A 151 8.41 -0.09 -6.45
CA GLY A 151 8.19 -1.51 -6.70
C GLY A 151 9.27 -2.35 -6.05
N VAL A 152 8.91 -3.10 -5.03
CA VAL A 152 9.67 -4.28 -4.62
C VAL A 152 9.68 -5.22 -5.82
N SER A 153 10.84 -5.39 -6.44
CA SER A 153 11.08 -6.35 -7.52
C SER A 153 10.83 -7.76 -7.00
N GLY A 154 9.59 -8.19 -7.07
CA GLY A 154 9.23 -9.59 -6.92
C GLY A 154 9.70 -10.33 -8.16
N ASN A 155 10.77 -11.10 -8.01
CA ASN A 155 11.32 -12.00 -9.01
C ASN A 155 10.29 -13.08 -9.36
N ASN A 156 9.40 -12.79 -10.31
CA ASN A 156 8.60 -13.83 -10.95
C ASN A 156 9.45 -14.51 -12.02
N THR A 157 10.10 -15.59 -11.62
CA THR A 157 10.62 -16.60 -12.53
C THR A 157 9.44 -17.40 -13.06
N GLU A 158 8.77 -16.92 -14.09
CA GLU A 158 7.92 -17.77 -14.91
C GLU A 158 8.71 -18.28 -16.11
N GLY A 159 8.76 -19.61 -16.17
CA GLY A 159 9.45 -20.36 -17.20
C GLY A 159 8.94 -20.03 -18.60
N SER A 160 9.85 -19.59 -19.44
CA SER A 160 9.66 -19.55 -20.86
C SER A 160 9.78 -20.96 -21.43
N THR A 161 8.65 -21.53 -21.77
CA THR A 161 8.57 -22.72 -22.64
C THR A 161 9.06 -22.35 -24.03
N MET A 162 10.05 -23.09 -24.48
CA MET A 162 10.50 -23.16 -25.86
C MET A 162 9.33 -23.41 -26.81
N ASN A 163 9.23 -22.61 -27.83
CA ASN A 163 8.65 -23.02 -29.10
C ASN A 163 9.72 -22.90 -30.18
N GLU A 164 10.26 -24.05 -30.54
CA GLU A 164 10.86 -24.29 -31.83
C GLU A 164 9.74 -24.19 -32.90
N ASP A 165 9.94 -23.33 -33.86
CA ASP A 165 9.31 -23.53 -35.15
C ASP A 165 10.31 -23.20 -36.27
N LEU A 166 10.66 -24.29 -36.91
CA LEU A 166 11.27 -24.42 -38.20
C LEU A 166 10.52 -23.58 -39.23
N ASN A 167 11.17 -22.78 -40.00
CA ASN A 167 10.83 -22.71 -41.41
C ASN A 167 12.05 -22.46 -42.31
N THR A 168 12.17 -23.42 -43.17
CA THR A 168 13.05 -23.71 -44.26
C THR A 168 12.75 -22.79 -45.47
N THR A 169 13.78 -22.75 -46.35
CA THR A 169 13.74 -22.43 -47.78
C THR A 169 13.79 -20.96 -48.16
N ASN A 170 14.60 -20.58 -49.04
CA ASN A 170 15.10 -21.00 -50.34
C ASN A 170 15.97 -19.93 -50.97
N ASN A 171 17.00 -20.42 -51.68
CA ASN A 171 17.31 -20.03 -53.08
C ASN A 171 17.75 -18.59 -53.34
N SER A 172 18.74 -18.35 -54.03
CA SER A 172 19.29 -18.79 -55.29
C SER A 172 20.54 -17.98 -55.57
N GLU A 173 21.55 -18.67 -56.14
CA GLU A 173 22.18 -18.37 -57.41
C GLU A 173 22.59 -16.91 -57.65
N THR A 174 23.71 -16.62 -58.08
CA THR A 174 24.52 -16.95 -59.27
C THR A 174 25.61 -15.88 -59.34
N THR A 175 26.71 -16.03 -59.69
CA THR A 175 27.59 -16.22 -60.85
C THR A 175 28.94 -15.60 -60.55
N ALA A 176 29.99 -16.33 -60.72
CA ALA A 176 30.95 -16.35 -61.80
C ALA A 176 31.63 -15.02 -62.18
N GLY A 177 32.93 -15.09 -62.19
CA GLY A 177 33.83 -14.17 -62.91
C GLY A 177 35.23 -14.23 -62.33
N ALA A 178 36.06 -15.09 -62.68
CA ALA A 178 37.10 -15.26 -63.71
C ALA A 178 37.96 -14.00 -63.91
N GLY A 179 39.27 -14.20 -63.82
CA GLY A 179 40.26 -13.35 -64.44
C GLY A 179 41.49 -13.10 -63.63
N VAL A 180 42.48 -13.99 -63.73
CA VAL A 180 43.68 -13.85 -64.53
C VAL A 180 44.56 -12.63 -64.16
N GLN A 181 45.61 -12.83 -63.63
CA GLN A 181 47.06 -12.86 -63.87
C GLN A 181 47.79 -12.79 -62.56
#